data_3bfd0587713790f87ea2456e6e7ebd44
#
_entry.id   3bfd0587713790f87ea2456e6e7ebd44
#
_cell.length_a   1.000
_cell.length_b   1.000
_cell.length_c   1.000
_cell.angle_alpha   90.00
_cell.angle_beta   90.00
_cell.angle_gamma   90.00
#
_symmetry.space_group_name_H-M   'P 1'
#
loop_
_entity.id
_entity.type
_entity.pdbx_description
1 polymer ?
#
loop_
_entity_poly.entity_id
_entity_poly.type
_entity_poly.pdbx_seq_one_letter_code
_entity_poly.pdbx_strand_id
1 'polypeptide(L)'
;MQIHTPNWVKHAIFYQIFPDRFAKGQMGSPYNLSPMLLEEWDVPPTLQGYKGGNLWGVIDQLGYLQDLGITALYFTPIFQSAANHRYHTNDYYQIDPLLGGNDAFFQLLYAAHSRGMRIVLDGVFNHVGRGFFFFNDIVENGPYSPWVDWFKIEGWPIAPYDGSRPANYGCWANNRALPELNHANPAVQEYIMRVAEYWIRCGIDGWRLDVPFCIQEEGFWEEFRTRVKAINPEAYLVGEVWSNTRPWLDGTRFDGVMNYIFTGATIAFSGGDRVDPQQVKDRDYEPYPGIDALTYAEKIQLLLHAHPWEIQQTQFNLLASHDTARLLSMTNGDADTVKLATLLLLTYPGAPCIYYGDEVGLPGGLDPDARRGFPAEEAWDQEILRCHKQLISLRHARMSLRTGEYRFLGEDYKTYVFARIYEGDVLIIAVNAADTYGKIDLEFVGTRLGAQPSHILFNTQTPKPETPGAAIEIQAEAESAPEASPTETDAEIEILTPPEPDLTKIEVVWTADNLFLALPPRTGIILG
;
A
#
# COMPACT_ATOMS: atom_id res chain seq x y z
N MET A 1 -7.70 -28.10 -4.68
CA MET A 1 -7.93 -27.62 -3.30
C MET A 1 -8.63 -26.27 -3.41
N GLN A 2 -9.67 -26.02 -2.65
CA GLN A 2 -10.31 -24.70 -2.65
C GLN A 2 -9.40 -23.75 -1.87
N ILE A 3 -8.99 -22.65 -2.51
CA ILE A 3 -8.16 -21.62 -1.87
C ILE A 3 -9.05 -20.85 -0.89
N HIS A 4 -8.56 -20.68 0.33
CA HIS A 4 -9.22 -19.89 1.37
C HIS A 4 -8.28 -18.76 1.82
N THR A 5 -8.78 -17.53 1.74
CA THR A 5 -8.10 -16.33 2.25
C THR A 5 -8.96 -15.65 3.31
N PRO A 6 -8.39 -14.89 4.24
CA PRO A 6 -9.15 -14.24 5.31
C PRO A 6 -10.19 -13.27 4.75
N ASN A 7 -11.45 -13.45 5.13
CA ASN A 7 -12.54 -12.64 4.58
C ASN A 7 -12.42 -11.16 4.97
N TRP A 8 -11.96 -10.87 6.20
CA TRP A 8 -11.83 -9.48 6.67
C TRP A 8 -10.84 -8.66 5.83
N VAL A 9 -9.80 -9.29 5.25
CA VAL A 9 -8.78 -8.62 4.41
C VAL A 9 -9.41 -8.03 3.15
N LYS A 10 -10.38 -8.72 2.54
CA LYS A 10 -11.09 -8.25 1.35
C LYS A 10 -11.83 -6.93 1.57
N HIS A 11 -12.14 -6.63 2.82
CA HIS A 11 -12.85 -5.41 3.24
C HIS A 11 -11.94 -4.40 3.94
N ALA A 12 -10.68 -4.77 4.20
CA ALA A 12 -9.76 -3.95 4.97
C ALA A 12 -9.22 -2.76 4.17
N ILE A 13 -8.89 -1.71 4.92
CA ILE A 13 -8.01 -0.63 4.51
C ILE A 13 -6.89 -0.60 5.54
N PHE A 14 -5.69 -0.92 5.08
CA PHE A 14 -4.50 -0.97 5.91
C PHE A 14 -3.84 0.39 6.04
N TYR A 15 -3.18 0.58 7.18
CA TYR A 15 -2.32 1.72 7.43
C TYR A 15 -0.98 1.21 7.96
N GLN A 16 0.12 1.49 7.24
CA GLN A 16 1.45 1.07 7.65
C GLN A 16 2.05 2.10 8.60
N ILE A 17 2.47 1.65 9.77
CA ILE A 17 3.07 2.48 10.82
C ILE A 17 4.54 2.13 11.03
N PHE A 18 5.40 3.16 11.03
CA PHE A 18 6.77 3.10 11.56
C PHE A 18 6.73 3.69 12.98
N PRO A 19 6.75 2.87 14.05
CA PRO A 19 6.36 3.33 15.40
C PRO A 19 7.21 4.46 15.95
N ASP A 20 8.52 4.43 15.71
CA ASP A 20 9.44 5.49 16.18
C ASP A 20 9.15 6.88 15.55
N ARG A 21 8.37 6.93 14.47
CA ARG A 21 8.16 8.11 13.61
C ARG A 21 6.71 8.58 13.54
N PHE A 22 5.76 7.81 14.07
CA PHE A 22 4.35 8.10 13.90
C PHE A 22 3.80 9.03 14.98
N ALA A 23 3.97 8.69 16.27
CA ALA A 23 3.47 9.51 17.35
C ALA A 23 4.21 9.25 18.68
N LYS A 24 4.40 10.32 19.47
CA LYS A 24 4.95 10.24 20.82
C LYS A 24 3.79 10.12 21.83
N GLY A 25 3.73 9.03 22.56
CA GLY A 25 2.78 8.88 23.66
C GLY A 25 3.28 9.42 24.98
N GLN A 26 2.37 9.81 25.86
CA GLN A 26 2.70 10.42 27.15
C GLN A 26 3.16 9.41 28.22
N MET A 27 2.71 8.15 28.14
CA MET A 27 3.25 7.10 29.02
C MET A 27 4.59 6.67 28.43
N GLY A 28 5.65 7.33 28.89
CA GLY A 28 7.00 7.12 28.37
C GLY A 28 7.48 5.68 28.52
N SER A 29 8.44 5.31 27.69
CA SER A 29 9.25 4.12 27.89
C SER A 29 9.70 4.06 29.36
N PRO A 30 9.64 2.87 30.01
CA PRO A 30 10.17 2.70 31.36
C PRO A 30 11.66 3.07 31.46
N TYR A 31 12.31 3.21 30.33
CA TYR A 31 13.68 3.71 30.19
C TYR A 31 13.64 5.16 29.72
N ASN A 32 14.00 6.08 30.58
CA ASN A 32 14.20 7.48 30.18
C ASN A 32 15.35 7.54 29.18
N LEU A 33 15.01 7.66 27.90
CA LEU A 33 16.02 7.98 26.89
C LEU A 33 16.62 9.34 27.20
N SER A 34 17.94 9.42 27.16
CA SER A 34 18.60 10.71 27.23
C SER A 34 18.09 11.61 26.08
N PRO A 35 17.71 12.86 26.34
CA PRO A 35 17.30 13.78 25.27
C PRO A 35 18.33 13.92 24.14
N MET A 36 19.60 13.66 24.44
CA MET A 36 20.69 13.70 23.45
C MET A 36 20.64 12.55 22.42
N LEU A 37 19.84 11.50 22.67
CA LEU A 37 19.69 10.36 21.76
C LEU A 37 18.51 10.53 20.80
N LEU A 38 17.66 11.52 21.01
CA LEU A 38 16.50 11.79 20.16
C LEU A 38 16.84 12.91 19.18
N GLU A 39 16.54 12.65 17.91
CA GLU A 39 16.51 13.69 16.90
C GLU A 39 15.28 14.59 17.06
N GLU A 40 15.39 15.84 16.62
CA GLU A 40 14.23 16.72 16.51
C GLU A 40 13.18 16.10 15.59
N TRP A 41 11.90 16.22 15.98
CA TRP A 41 10.79 15.52 15.31
C TRP A 41 10.66 15.89 13.83
N ASP A 42 10.78 17.19 13.52
CA ASP A 42 10.48 17.77 12.21
C ASP A 42 11.68 17.82 11.25
N VAL A 43 12.86 17.40 11.67
CA VAL A 43 14.04 17.35 10.80
C VAL A 43 14.10 16.03 10.04
N PRO A 44 14.76 15.96 8.87
CA PRO A 44 15.02 14.70 8.19
C PRO A 44 15.73 13.70 9.09
N PRO A 45 15.35 12.42 9.07
CA PRO A 45 15.96 11.42 9.93
C PRO A 45 17.35 11.00 9.45
N THR A 46 18.20 10.59 10.38
CA THR A 46 19.43 9.88 10.07
C THR A 46 19.25 8.37 10.15
N LEU A 47 20.23 7.62 9.63
CA LEU A 47 20.18 6.13 9.66
C LEU A 47 20.08 5.57 11.09
N GLN A 48 20.67 6.24 12.08
CA GLN A 48 20.80 5.72 13.45
C GLN A 48 19.97 6.47 14.49
N GLY A 49 19.44 7.64 14.14
CA GLY A 49 18.72 8.50 15.06
C GLY A 49 17.33 7.97 15.41
N TYR A 50 16.93 8.19 16.64
CA TYR A 50 15.57 7.90 17.14
C TYR A 50 14.79 9.20 17.28
N LYS A 51 13.52 9.19 16.91
CA LYS A 51 12.61 10.32 17.13
C LYS A 51 11.73 10.15 18.37
N GLY A 52 11.64 8.93 18.90
CA GLY A 52 10.99 8.63 20.16
C GLY A 52 9.48 8.42 20.07
N GLY A 53 8.95 8.16 18.90
CA GLY A 53 7.60 7.63 18.76
C GLY A 53 7.48 6.25 19.40
N ASN A 54 6.28 5.88 19.87
CA ASN A 54 6.05 4.65 20.60
C ASN A 54 4.60 4.15 20.45
N LEU A 55 4.30 2.95 20.99
CA LEU A 55 2.99 2.35 20.89
C LEU A 55 1.90 3.08 21.68
N TRP A 56 2.27 3.80 22.74
CA TRP A 56 1.33 4.67 23.45
C TRP A 56 0.86 5.82 22.55
N GLY A 57 1.80 6.42 21.79
CA GLY A 57 1.44 7.43 20.79
C GLY A 57 0.53 6.88 19.70
N VAL A 58 0.72 5.63 19.28
CA VAL A 58 -0.21 4.98 18.35
C VAL A 58 -1.60 4.84 18.98
N ILE A 59 -1.71 4.44 20.25
CA ILE A 59 -2.99 4.36 20.97
C ILE A 59 -3.70 5.72 20.98
N ASP A 60 -2.97 6.80 21.24
CA ASP A 60 -3.51 8.16 21.26
C ASP A 60 -4.04 8.59 19.88
N GLN A 61 -3.48 8.03 18.78
CA GLN A 61 -3.87 8.34 17.40
C GLN A 61 -4.93 7.37 16.81
N LEU A 62 -5.41 6.36 17.56
CA LEU A 62 -6.44 5.43 17.03
C LEU A 62 -7.75 6.14 16.65
N GLY A 63 -8.08 7.25 17.31
CA GLY A 63 -9.22 8.10 16.94
C GLY A 63 -9.07 8.69 15.54
N TYR A 64 -7.92 9.29 15.25
CA TYR A 64 -7.60 9.82 13.92
C TYR A 64 -7.67 8.74 12.84
N LEU A 65 -7.09 7.57 13.10
CA LEU A 65 -7.10 6.45 12.15
C LEU A 65 -8.51 5.91 11.91
N GLN A 66 -9.36 5.88 12.94
CA GLN A 66 -10.76 5.51 12.83
C GLN A 66 -11.55 6.53 11.99
N ASP A 67 -11.33 7.82 12.20
CA ASP A 67 -11.96 8.90 11.45
C ASP A 67 -11.51 8.94 9.98
N LEU A 68 -10.27 8.52 9.72
CA LEU A 68 -9.77 8.31 8.36
C LEU A 68 -10.45 7.09 7.69
N GLY A 69 -10.97 6.14 8.47
CA GLY A 69 -11.61 4.92 8.00
C GLY A 69 -10.67 3.72 7.91
N ILE A 70 -9.56 3.73 8.62
CA ILE A 70 -8.62 2.61 8.69
C ILE A 70 -9.22 1.46 9.49
N THR A 71 -9.06 0.22 8.99
CA THR A 71 -9.58 -0.99 9.63
C THR A 71 -8.52 -2.03 9.95
N ALA A 72 -7.28 -1.80 9.52
CA ALA A 72 -6.15 -2.67 9.84
C ALA A 72 -4.85 -1.88 9.93
N LEU A 73 -4.00 -2.23 10.90
CA LEU A 73 -2.70 -1.64 11.11
C LEU A 73 -1.62 -2.67 10.78
N TYR A 74 -0.67 -2.29 9.95
CA TYR A 74 0.56 -3.02 9.73
C TYR A 74 1.72 -2.24 10.36
N PHE A 75 2.45 -2.89 11.26
CA PHE A 75 3.61 -2.31 11.91
C PHE A 75 4.90 -2.83 11.26
N THR A 76 5.85 -1.92 10.93
CA THR A 76 7.25 -2.32 10.79
C THR A 76 7.72 -2.95 12.08
N PRO A 77 8.87 -3.67 12.13
CA PRO A 77 9.21 -4.48 13.30
C PRO A 77 9.12 -3.72 14.62
N ILE A 78 8.56 -4.38 15.62
CA ILE A 78 8.36 -3.83 16.97
C ILE A 78 9.08 -4.62 18.07
N PHE A 79 9.73 -5.74 17.72
CA PHE A 79 10.46 -6.55 18.68
C PHE A 79 11.74 -5.87 19.15
N GLN A 80 12.24 -6.29 20.32
CA GLN A 80 13.44 -5.73 20.93
C GLN A 80 14.62 -5.76 19.95
N SER A 81 15.24 -4.60 19.75
CA SER A 81 16.27 -4.40 18.75
C SER A 81 17.27 -3.32 19.14
N ALA A 82 18.45 -3.36 18.55
CA ALA A 82 19.46 -2.32 18.68
C ALA A 82 19.33 -1.20 17.62
N ALA A 83 18.42 -1.34 16.64
CA ALA A 83 18.23 -0.37 15.55
C ALA A 83 16.89 0.34 15.66
N ASN A 84 16.82 1.59 15.22
CA ASN A 84 15.60 2.40 15.22
C ASN A 84 14.46 1.79 14.38
N HIS A 85 14.82 1.06 13.31
CA HIS A 85 13.88 0.35 12.42
C HIS A 85 13.51 -1.06 12.88
N ARG A 86 14.16 -1.61 13.90
CA ARG A 86 13.96 -2.92 14.55
C ARG A 86 14.10 -4.16 13.66
N TYR A 87 14.64 -4.04 12.44
CA TYR A 87 14.99 -5.22 11.63
C TYR A 87 16.18 -6.02 12.20
N HIS A 88 16.89 -5.51 13.23
CA HIS A 88 17.93 -6.20 13.98
C HIS A 88 17.33 -6.87 15.25
N THR A 89 16.43 -7.82 15.09
CA THR A 89 15.71 -8.44 16.21
C THR A 89 16.68 -9.14 17.19
N ASN A 90 16.57 -8.78 18.48
CA ASN A 90 17.35 -9.37 19.57
C ASN A 90 16.52 -10.37 20.41
N ASP A 91 15.21 -10.15 20.52
CA ASP A 91 14.29 -11.03 21.21
C ASP A 91 12.90 -10.96 20.55
N TYR A 92 12.40 -12.08 20.07
CA TYR A 92 11.09 -12.17 19.41
C TYR A 92 9.91 -12.26 20.40
N TYR A 93 10.15 -12.47 21.68
CA TYR A 93 9.09 -12.55 22.70
C TYR A 93 8.93 -11.25 23.48
N GLN A 94 9.80 -10.26 23.23
CA GLN A 94 9.78 -8.95 23.86
C GLN A 94 9.53 -7.86 22.81
N ILE A 95 8.50 -7.07 23.05
CA ILE A 95 8.35 -5.79 22.34
C ILE A 95 9.44 -4.83 22.82
N ASP A 96 10.00 -4.06 21.90
CA ASP A 96 11.07 -3.10 22.23
C ASP A 96 10.66 -2.19 23.39
N PRO A 97 11.44 -2.16 24.48
CA PRO A 97 11.15 -1.28 25.62
C PRO A 97 11.05 0.20 25.25
N LEU A 98 11.77 0.64 24.21
CA LEU A 98 11.69 2.02 23.70
C LEU A 98 10.34 2.31 23.02
N LEU A 99 9.63 1.29 22.60
CA LEU A 99 8.26 1.39 22.11
C LEU A 99 7.20 1.24 23.22
N GLY A 100 7.60 0.98 24.46
CA GLY A 100 6.71 0.79 25.60
C GLY A 100 6.59 -0.66 26.08
N GLY A 101 7.28 -1.60 25.44
CA GLY A 101 7.32 -3.01 25.84
C GLY A 101 6.00 -3.75 25.63
N ASN A 102 5.91 -4.95 26.19
CA ASN A 102 4.74 -5.82 26.04
C ASN A 102 3.45 -5.17 26.59
N ASP A 103 3.55 -4.39 27.66
CA ASP A 103 2.38 -3.73 28.25
C ASP A 103 1.72 -2.75 27.27
N ALA A 104 2.53 -1.91 26.60
CA ALA A 104 2.03 -0.98 25.58
C ALA A 104 1.39 -1.74 24.41
N PHE A 105 2.02 -2.85 23.99
CA PHE A 105 1.51 -3.64 22.89
C PHE A 105 0.15 -4.27 23.21
N PHE A 106 -0.02 -4.90 24.38
CA PHE A 106 -1.31 -5.50 24.74
C PHE A 106 -2.40 -4.45 24.94
N GLN A 107 -2.07 -3.25 25.43
CA GLN A 107 -3.02 -2.13 25.47
C GLN A 107 -3.40 -1.66 24.07
N LEU A 108 -2.43 -1.56 23.15
CA LEU A 108 -2.69 -1.22 21.75
C LEU A 108 -3.59 -2.26 21.08
N LEU A 109 -3.29 -3.55 21.26
CA LEU A 109 -4.06 -4.66 20.69
C LEU A 109 -5.53 -4.60 21.16
N TYR A 110 -5.73 -4.43 22.47
CA TYR A 110 -7.06 -4.27 23.03
C TYR A 110 -7.79 -3.03 22.49
N ALA A 111 -7.10 -1.87 22.46
CA ALA A 111 -7.69 -0.62 22.01
C ALA A 111 -8.03 -0.61 20.51
N ALA A 112 -7.20 -1.24 19.67
CA ALA A 112 -7.44 -1.40 18.24
C ALA A 112 -8.61 -2.34 17.97
N HIS A 113 -8.62 -3.53 18.59
CA HIS A 113 -9.71 -4.50 18.46
C HIS A 113 -11.05 -3.95 18.95
N SER A 114 -11.06 -3.17 20.03
CA SER A 114 -12.27 -2.49 20.54
C SER A 114 -12.87 -1.50 19.53
N ARG A 115 -12.07 -1.04 18.56
CA ARG A 115 -12.48 -0.16 17.44
C ARG A 115 -12.73 -0.93 16.14
N GLY A 116 -12.64 -2.26 16.17
CA GLY A 116 -12.77 -3.11 14.98
C GLY A 116 -11.54 -3.09 14.07
N MET A 117 -10.41 -2.55 14.52
CA MET A 117 -9.15 -2.55 13.76
C MET A 117 -8.36 -3.83 14.01
N ARG A 118 -7.76 -4.38 12.95
CA ARG A 118 -6.88 -5.56 12.96
C ARG A 118 -5.42 -5.15 13.08
N ILE A 119 -4.58 -6.05 13.61
CA ILE A 119 -3.13 -5.82 13.77
C ILE A 119 -2.33 -6.91 13.06
N VAL A 120 -1.46 -6.50 12.14
CA VAL A 120 -0.49 -7.34 11.44
C VAL A 120 0.92 -6.91 11.85
N LEU A 121 1.74 -7.85 12.30
CA LEU A 121 3.13 -7.62 12.69
C LEU A 121 4.11 -8.04 11.60
N ASP A 122 5.31 -7.46 11.64
CA ASP A 122 6.42 -7.79 10.76
C ASP A 122 7.25 -8.94 11.34
N GLY A 123 7.35 -10.03 10.59
CA GLY A 123 8.11 -11.23 10.93
C GLY A 123 9.45 -11.26 10.20
N VAL A 124 10.50 -10.78 10.86
CA VAL A 124 11.88 -10.81 10.35
C VAL A 124 12.51 -12.13 10.74
N PHE A 125 12.31 -13.18 9.91
CA PHE A 125 12.71 -14.54 10.26
C PHE A 125 13.94 -15.06 9.51
N ASN A 126 14.43 -14.33 8.50
CA ASN A 126 15.64 -14.70 7.78
C ASN A 126 16.91 -14.44 8.60
N HIS A 127 16.96 -13.36 9.34
CA HIS A 127 18.14 -12.89 10.05
C HIS A 127 17.75 -12.28 11.40
N VAL A 128 18.76 -12.04 12.24
CA VAL A 128 18.60 -11.44 13.57
C VAL A 128 19.61 -10.31 13.77
N GLY A 129 19.49 -9.56 14.86
CA GLY A 129 20.54 -8.65 15.31
C GLY A 129 21.71 -9.40 15.98
N ARG A 130 22.89 -8.78 16.02
CA ARG A 130 24.05 -9.34 16.74
C ARG A 130 23.80 -9.50 18.25
N GLY A 131 22.83 -8.75 18.80
CA GLY A 131 22.40 -8.87 20.18
C GLY A 131 21.42 -9.99 20.46
N PHE A 132 20.99 -10.73 19.43
CA PHE A 132 20.17 -11.93 19.62
C PHE A 132 20.94 -12.93 20.49
N PHE A 133 20.31 -13.40 21.57
CA PHE A 133 21.02 -14.13 22.63
C PHE A 133 21.87 -15.28 22.09
N PHE A 134 21.37 -16.09 21.20
CA PHE A 134 22.07 -17.28 20.69
C PHE A 134 23.27 -16.90 19.80
N PHE A 135 23.20 -15.80 19.05
CA PHE A 135 24.36 -15.31 18.30
C PHE A 135 25.38 -14.65 19.22
N ASN A 136 24.94 -13.90 20.22
CA ASN A 136 25.83 -13.30 21.19
C ASN A 136 26.59 -14.34 22.02
N ASP A 137 25.92 -15.46 22.38
CA ASP A 137 26.60 -16.57 23.05
C ASP A 137 27.74 -17.16 22.19
N ILE A 138 27.55 -17.24 20.86
CA ILE A 138 28.62 -17.67 19.93
C ILE A 138 29.78 -16.65 19.91
N VAL A 139 29.48 -15.34 19.98
CA VAL A 139 30.53 -14.30 20.05
C VAL A 139 31.39 -14.45 21.29
N GLU A 140 30.78 -14.79 22.44
CA GLU A 140 31.45 -14.92 23.74
C GLU A 140 32.18 -16.28 23.90
N ASN A 141 31.52 -17.35 23.50
CA ASN A 141 31.98 -18.73 23.77
C ASN A 141 32.65 -19.41 22.56
N GLY A 142 32.59 -18.82 21.39
CA GLY A 142 33.18 -19.33 20.14
C GLY A 142 32.62 -20.71 19.80
N PRO A 143 33.51 -21.66 19.37
CA PRO A 143 33.07 -23.01 18.97
C PRO A 143 32.52 -23.87 20.11
N TYR A 144 32.56 -23.40 21.34
CA TYR A 144 32.00 -24.10 22.51
C TYR A 144 30.55 -23.72 22.79
N SER A 145 30.01 -22.73 22.07
CA SER A 145 28.60 -22.36 22.16
C SER A 145 27.70 -23.53 21.73
N PRO A 146 26.62 -23.84 22.45
CA PRO A 146 25.64 -24.84 22.01
C PRO A 146 24.79 -24.38 20.80
N TRP A 147 24.92 -23.13 20.36
CA TRP A 147 24.11 -22.51 19.32
C TRP A 147 24.83 -22.38 17.98
N VAL A 148 26.05 -22.94 17.83
CA VAL A 148 26.87 -22.80 16.61
C VAL A 148 26.10 -23.19 15.35
N ASP A 149 25.32 -24.29 15.39
CA ASP A 149 24.56 -24.80 14.26
C ASP A 149 23.30 -23.97 13.94
N TRP A 150 22.97 -22.96 14.76
CA TRP A 150 21.86 -22.04 14.49
C TRP A 150 22.20 -20.99 13.44
N PHE A 151 23.48 -20.85 13.12
CA PHE A 151 24.01 -19.88 12.16
C PHE A 151 24.97 -20.57 11.19
N LYS A 152 25.15 -19.96 10.02
CA LYS A 152 26.11 -20.46 8.99
C LYS A 152 27.50 -19.90 9.30
N ILE A 153 28.26 -20.56 10.19
CA ILE A 153 29.62 -20.14 10.57
C ILE A 153 30.64 -20.69 9.57
N GLU A 154 31.45 -19.80 9.00
CA GLU A 154 32.45 -20.12 7.96
C GLU A 154 33.88 -20.25 8.51
N GLY A 155 34.13 -19.73 9.71
CA GLY A 155 35.47 -19.78 10.31
C GLY A 155 35.58 -19.12 11.68
N TRP A 156 36.69 -19.40 12.37
CA TRP A 156 36.95 -18.92 13.72
C TRP A 156 38.24 -18.11 13.81
N PRO A 157 38.32 -17.11 14.74
CA PRO A 157 37.19 -16.52 15.50
C PRO A 157 36.23 -15.78 14.57
N ILE A 158 34.95 -15.73 14.92
CA ILE A 158 33.98 -14.93 14.16
C ILE A 158 34.30 -13.43 14.26
N ALA A 159 33.89 -12.66 13.23
CA ALA A 159 34.25 -11.24 13.09
C ALA A 159 33.01 -10.33 13.07
N PRO A 160 32.22 -10.25 14.15
CA PRO A 160 30.95 -9.49 14.16
C PRO A 160 31.16 -7.97 14.17
N TYR A 161 32.34 -7.48 14.58
CA TYR A 161 32.65 -6.04 14.72
C TYR A 161 33.89 -5.61 13.90
N ASP A 162 34.69 -6.56 13.41
CA ASP A 162 35.93 -6.26 12.66
C ASP A 162 35.62 -5.89 11.21
N GLY A 163 35.54 -4.58 10.91
CA GLY A 163 35.33 -4.05 9.57
C GLY A 163 36.53 -4.18 8.61
N SER A 164 37.70 -4.64 9.08
CA SER A 164 38.91 -4.75 8.25
C SER A 164 38.90 -5.98 7.34
N ARG A 165 38.01 -6.93 7.55
CA ARG A 165 37.83 -8.16 6.78
C ARG A 165 36.34 -8.49 6.57
N PRO A 166 35.96 -9.31 5.59
CA PRO A 166 34.59 -9.80 5.44
C PRO A 166 34.09 -10.52 6.72
N ALA A 167 32.77 -10.54 6.94
CA ALA A 167 32.19 -11.43 7.92
C ALA A 167 32.51 -12.88 7.53
N ASN A 168 32.80 -13.73 8.54
CA ASN A 168 33.05 -15.16 8.35
C ASN A 168 31.89 -16.02 8.90
N TYR A 169 30.70 -15.54 8.65
CA TYR A 169 29.40 -16.19 8.90
C TYR A 169 28.37 -15.62 7.92
N GLY A 170 27.31 -16.37 7.64
CA GLY A 170 26.21 -15.91 6.80
C GLY A 170 25.57 -14.65 7.37
N CYS A 171 25.39 -13.64 6.53
CA CYS A 171 24.75 -12.39 6.92
C CYS A 171 23.94 -11.79 5.76
N TRP A 172 22.75 -11.28 6.05
CA TRP A 172 21.86 -10.71 5.07
C TRP A 172 22.46 -9.47 4.41
N ALA A 173 22.39 -9.42 3.07
CA ALA A 173 22.92 -8.33 2.24
C ALA A 173 24.40 -7.97 2.55
N ASN A 174 25.22 -8.95 2.93
CA ASN A 174 26.60 -8.76 3.39
C ASN A 174 26.75 -7.82 4.60
N ASN A 175 25.66 -7.55 5.31
CA ASN A 175 25.68 -6.73 6.53
C ASN A 175 25.95 -7.61 7.76
N ARG A 176 27.18 -7.54 8.27
CA ARG A 176 27.59 -8.30 9.47
C ARG A 176 26.75 -8.02 10.73
N ALA A 177 25.98 -6.94 10.76
CA ALA A 177 25.05 -6.65 11.85
C ALA A 177 23.80 -7.54 11.83
N LEU A 178 23.59 -8.29 10.74
CA LEU A 178 22.41 -9.10 10.45
C LEU A 178 22.79 -10.56 10.18
N PRO A 179 23.25 -11.32 11.20
CA PRO A 179 23.55 -12.75 11.05
C PRO A 179 22.30 -13.52 10.62
N GLU A 180 22.45 -14.32 9.55
CA GLU A 180 21.39 -15.18 9.04
C GLU A 180 21.23 -16.43 9.89
N LEU A 181 19.98 -16.78 10.16
CA LEU A 181 19.62 -18.05 10.79
C LEU A 181 19.85 -19.21 9.83
N ASN A 182 20.29 -20.34 10.38
CA ASN A 182 20.46 -21.58 9.61
C ASN A 182 19.13 -22.35 9.55
N HIS A 183 18.29 -22.03 8.56
CA HIS A 183 16.96 -22.65 8.41
C HIS A 183 17.02 -24.15 8.07
N ALA A 184 18.16 -24.70 7.65
CA ALA A 184 18.34 -26.14 7.51
C ALA A 184 18.37 -26.86 8.88
N ASN A 185 18.57 -26.13 9.98
CA ASN A 185 18.51 -26.69 11.33
C ASN A 185 17.04 -26.77 11.82
N PRO A 186 16.52 -27.99 12.12
CA PRO A 186 15.13 -28.13 12.57
C PRO A 186 14.80 -27.37 13.87
N ALA A 187 15.80 -27.14 14.75
CA ALA A 187 15.58 -26.36 15.98
C ALA A 187 15.35 -24.88 15.67
N VAL A 188 15.99 -24.34 14.65
CA VAL A 188 15.74 -22.96 14.16
C VAL A 188 14.34 -22.86 13.58
N GLN A 189 13.94 -23.82 12.72
CA GLN A 189 12.59 -23.85 12.17
C GLN A 189 11.54 -23.90 13.29
N GLU A 190 11.69 -24.83 14.23
CA GLU A 190 10.76 -24.97 15.36
C GLU A 190 10.69 -23.71 16.22
N TYR A 191 11.82 -23.02 16.44
CA TYR A 191 11.84 -21.76 17.18
C TYR A 191 11.01 -20.69 16.48
N ILE A 192 11.19 -20.52 15.16
CA ILE A 192 10.43 -19.55 14.36
C ILE A 192 8.93 -19.89 14.39
N MET A 193 8.57 -21.16 14.20
CA MET A 193 7.18 -21.62 14.27
C MET A 193 6.53 -21.28 15.61
N ARG A 194 7.25 -21.50 16.73
CA ARG A 194 6.75 -21.17 18.08
C ARG A 194 6.59 -19.67 18.28
N VAL A 195 7.49 -18.84 17.74
CA VAL A 195 7.34 -17.37 17.76
C VAL A 195 6.06 -16.97 17.02
N ALA A 196 5.87 -17.50 15.81
CA ALA A 196 4.69 -17.20 15.02
C ALA A 196 3.39 -17.58 15.73
N GLU A 197 3.34 -18.81 16.27
CA GLU A 197 2.19 -19.30 17.03
C GLU A 197 1.93 -18.48 18.30
N TYR A 198 2.98 -18.09 19.02
CA TYR A 198 2.86 -17.33 20.27
C TYR A 198 2.09 -16.02 20.05
N TRP A 199 2.50 -15.21 19.07
CA TRP A 199 1.87 -13.92 18.83
C TRP A 199 0.46 -14.06 18.25
N ILE A 200 0.18 -15.08 17.43
CA ILE A 200 -1.19 -15.39 17.00
C ILE A 200 -2.07 -15.75 18.20
N ARG A 201 -1.56 -16.54 19.17
CA ARG A 201 -2.28 -16.84 20.42
C ARG A 201 -2.45 -15.60 21.31
N CYS A 202 -1.53 -14.64 21.25
CA CYS A 202 -1.66 -13.34 21.91
C CYS A 202 -2.73 -12.45 21.26
N GLY A 203 -3.17 -12.78 20.03
CA GLY A 203 -4.32 -12.14 19.39
C GLY A 203 -3.98 -11.22 18.21
N ILE A 204 -2.76 -11.25 17.67
CA ILE A 204 -2.51 -10.54 16.39
C ILE A 204 -3.30 -11.20 15.26
N ASP A 205 -3.63 -10.41 14.24
CA ASP A 205 -4.48 -10.83 13.14
C ASP A 205 -3.69 -11.31 11.91
N GLY A 206 -2.36 -11.24 11.95
CA GLY A 206 -1.54 -11.72 10.85
C GLY A 206 -0.06 -11.35 10.93
N TRP A 207 0.67 -11.81 9.92
CA TRP A 207 2.09 -11.58 9.73
C TRP A 207 2.39 -11.00 8.34
N ARG A 208 3.18 -9.94 8.30
CA ARG A 208 3.95 -9.59 7.10
C ARG A 208 5.31 -10.26 7.24
N LEU A 209 5.76 -10.93 6.20
CA LEU A 209 6.95 -11.77 6.22
C LEU A 209 8.05 -11.08 5.41
N ASP A 210 9.09 -10.68 6.13
CA ASP A 210 10.27 -10.00 5.62
C ASP A 210 11.12 -10.93 4.75
N VAL A 211 11.51 -10.49 3.57
CA VAL A 211 12.37 -11.19 2.60
C VAL A 211 12.16 -12.72 2.55
N PRO A 212 10.92 -13.22 2.38
CA PRO A 212 10.62 -14.64 2.52
C PRO A 212 11.35 -15.52 1.51
N PHE A 213 11.78 -14.96 0.39
CA PHE A 213 12.55 -15.64 -0.66
C PHE A 213 13.99 -15.99 -0.22
N CYS A 214 14.48 -15.43 0.89
CA CYS A 214 15.77 -15.80 1.47
C CYS A 214 15.71 -17.14 2.24
N ILE A 215 14.52 -17.55 2.70
CA ILE A 215 14.29 -18.85 3.36
C ILE A 215 13.84 -19.86 2.30
N GLN A 216 14.77 -20.73 1.88
CA GLN A 216 14.59 -21.60 0.73
C GLN A 216 14.33 -23.07 1.10
N GLU A 217 14.25 -23.39 2.39
CA GLU A 217 13.95 -24.74 2.86
C GLU A 217 12.56 -25.18 2.38
N GLU A 218 12.55 -26.34 1.73
CA GLU A 218 11.33 -26.92 1.18
C GLU A 218 10.30 -27.21 2.29
N GLY A 219 9.06 -26.75 2.09
CA GLY A 219 7.96 -26.96 3.03
C GLY A 219 7.94 -26.00 4.22
N PHE A 220 8.93 -25.11 4.38
CA PHE A 220 8.98 -24.18 5.52
C PHE A 220 7.76 -23.24 5.58
N TRP A 221 7.42 -22.60 4.49
CA TRP A 221 6.30 -21.65 4.45
C TRP A 221 4.93 -22.34 4.47
N GLU A 222 4.84 -23.54 3.94
CA GLU A 222 3.66 -24.40 4.02
C GLU A 222 3.37 -24.82 5.46
N GLU A 223 4.42 -25.21 6.20
CA GLU A 223 4.31 -25.53 7.63
C GLU A 223 3.97 -24.29 8.45
N PHE A 224 4.62 -23.15 8.16
CA PHE A 224 4.32 -21.86 8.80
C PHE A 224 2.83 -21.52 8.66
N ARG A 225 2.30 -21.58 7.44
CA ARG A 225 0.88 -21.39 7.18
C ARG A 225 0.02 -22.37 7.96
N THR A 226 0.34 -23.63 7.90
CA THR A 226 -0.44 -24.69 8.54
C THR A 226 -0.57 -24.45 10.04
N ARG A 227 0.53 -24.12 10.71
CA ARG A 227 0.53 -23.87 12.17
C ARG A 227 -0.21 -22.59 12.54
N VAL A 228 0.03 -21.51 11.81
CA VAL A 228 -0.67 -20.21 12.05
C VAL A 228 -2.17 -20.38 11.84
N LYS A 229 -2.58 -20.99 10.72
CA LYS A 229 -3.99 -21.17 10.38
C LYS A 229 -4.70 -22.19 11.29
N ALA A 230 -3.98 -23.11 11.89
CA ALA A 230 -4.53 -24.02 12.89
C ALA A 230 -4.98 -23.30 14.18
N ILE A 231 -4.35 -22.17 14.51
CA ILE A 231 -4.70 -21.35 15.67
C ILE A 231 -5.78 -20.32 15.28
N ASN A 232 -5.57 -19.62 14.20
CA ASN A 232 -6.51 -18.63 13.66
C ASN A 232 -6.64 -18.79 12.14
N PRO A 233 -7.70 -19.44 11.62
CA PRO A 233 -7.91 -19.61 10.18
C PRO A 233 -7.98 -18.29 9.42
N GLU A 234 -8.40 -17.21 10.08
CA GLU A 234 -8.51 -15.87 9.54
C GLU A 234 -7.24 -15.01 9.73
N ALA A 235 -6.13 -15.58 10.22
CA ALA A 235 -4.87 -14.84 10.27
C ALA A 235 -4.36 -14.53 8.85
N TYR A 236 -4.01 -13.29 8.58
CA TYR A 236 -3.49 -12.86 7.29
C TYR A 236 -1.98 -13.11 7.18
N LEU A 237 -1.57 -13.78 6.11
CA LEU A 237 -0.16 -14.01 5.78
C LEU A 237 0.18 -13.26 4.50
N VAL A 238 1.00 -12.23 4.61
CA VAL A 238 1.44 -11.41 3.48
C VAL A 238 2.97 -11.42 3.36
N GLY A 239 3.49 -11.77 2.19
CA GLY A 239 4.93 -11.80 1.94
C GLY A 239 5.45 -10.50 1.32
N GLU A 240 6.66 -10.10 1.68
CA GLU A 240 7.40 -9.09 0.93
C GLU A 240 8.01 -9.71 -0.32
N VAL A 241 7.30 -9.63 -1.44
CA VAL A 241 7.76 -10.16 -2.73
C VAL A 241 7.57 -9.08 -3.79
N TRP A 242 8.69 -8.55 -4.30
CA TRP A 242 8.71 -7.41 -5.24
C TRP A 242 8.41 -7.81 -6.69
N SER A 243 8.76 -9.05 -7.07
CA SER A 243 8.57 -9.60 -8.41
C SER A 243 8.20 -11.08 -8.32
N ASN A 244 7.92 -11.75 -9.41
CA ASN A 244 7.62 -13.19 -9.48
C ASN A 244 6.79 -13.75 -8.31
N THR A 245 5.55 -13.32 -8.22
CA THR A 245 4.64 -13.66 -7.11
C THR A 245 4.06 -15.09 -7.20
N ARG A 246 4.14 -15.75 -8.37
CA ARG A 246 3.50 -17.05 -8.64
C ARG A 246 3.84 -18.17 -7.67
N PRO A 247 5.11 -18.38 -7.25
CA PRO A 247 5.45 -19.45 -6.31
C PRO A 247 4.87 -19.26 -4.90
N TRP A 248 4.43 -18.05 -4.57
CA TRP A 248 4.01 -17.66 -3.23
C TRP A 248 2.49 -17.67 -3.03
N LEU A 249 1.73 -17.64 -4.12
CA LEU A 249 0.30 -17.36 -4.13
C LEU A 249 -0.52 -18.48 -4.79
N ASP A 250 -0.20 -19.71 -4.43
CA ASP A 250 -0.93 -20.91 -4.88
C ASP A 250 -1.96 -21.43 -3.86
N GLY A 251 -2.09 -20.72 -2.71
CA GLY A 251 -2.96 -21.08 -1.60
C GLY A 251 -2.29 -21.95 -0.53
N THR A 252 -1.02 -22.35 -0.71
CA THR A 252 -0.28 -23.17 0.26
C THR A 252 0.63 -22.36 1.18
N ARG A 253 1.01 -21.14 0.79
CA ARG A 253 1.95 -20.28 1.52
C ARG A 253 1.29 -19.01 2.02
N PHE A 254 1.16 -17.99 1.17
CA PHE A 254 0.64 -16.68 1.56
C PHE A 254 -0.77 -16.44 1.04
N ASP A 255 -1.49 -15.52 1.69
CA ASP A 255 -2.80 -15.04 1.28
C ASP A 255 -2.68 -13.86 0.30
N GLY A 256 -1.54 -13.17 0.32
CA GLY A 256 -1.21 -12.04 -0.54
C GLY A 256 0.28 -11.71 -0.46
N VAL A 257 0.73 -10.78 -1.28
CA VAL A 257 2.06 -10.17 -1.21
C VAL A 257 1.94 -8.66 -1.25
N MET A 258 2.98 -7.94 -0.81
CA MET A 258 3.14 -6.51 -1.05
C MET A 258 3.24 -6.29 -2.56
N ASN A 259 2.18 -5.75 -3.18
CA ASN A 259 1.98 -5.76 -4.63
C ASN A 259 2.75 -4.64 -5.33
N TYR A 260 4.08 -4.71 -5.28
CA TYR A 260 4.95 -3.70 -5.90
C TYR A 260 4.83 -3.63 -7.43
N ILE A 261 4.36 -4.71 -8.10
CA ILE A 261 4.11 -4.68 -9.54
C ILE A 261 2.95 -3.72 -9.85
N PHE A 262 1.88 -3.75 -9.03
CA PHE A 262 0.80 -2.77 -9.10
C PHE A 262 1.30 -1.35 -8.81
N THR A 263 2.14 -1.20 -7.77
CA THR A 263 2.76 0.08 -7.39
C THR A 263 3.48 0.71 -8.58
N GLY A 264 4.40 -0.04 -9.21
CA GLY A 264 5.19 0.43 -10.33
C GLY A 264 4.34 0.84 -11.53
N ALA A 265 3.41 -0.02 -11.93
CA ALA A 265 2.50 0.27 -13.05
C ALA A 265 1.65 1.52 -12.79
N THR A 266 1.10 1.65 -11.58
CA THR A 266 0.22 2.76 -11.22
C THR A 266 0.97 4.10 -11.15
N ILE A 267 2.18 4.12 -10.58
CA ILE A 267 3.02 5.33 -10.54
C ILE A 267 3.49 5.72 -11.95
N ALA A 268 3.96 4.75 -12.76
CA ALA A 268 4.39 5.00 -14.13
C ALA A 268 3.27 5.57 -15.03
N PHE A 269 2.03 5.11 -14.82
CA PHE A 269 0.87 5.64 -15.55
C PHE A 269 0.43 7.02 -15.05
N SER A 270 0.19 7.15 -13.75
CA SER A 270 -0.36 8.38 -13.16
C SER A 270 0.66 9.52 -13.11
N GLY A 271 1.94 9.22 -12.85
CA GLY A 271 3.02 10.21 -12.76
C GLY A 271 3.65 10.55 -14.11
N GLY A 272 3.80 9.56 -14.98
CA GLY A 272 4.41 9.78 -16.29
C GLY A 272 5.82 10.39 -16.16
N ASP A 273 6.07 11.49 -16.88
CA ASP A 273 7.35 12.21 -16.86
C ASP A 273 7.63 13.00 -15.57
N ARG A 274 6.66 13.04 -14.66
CA ARG A 274 6.82 13.67 -13.33
C ARG A 274 7.54 12.79 -12.33
N VAL A 275 7.67 11.50 -12.62
CA VAL A 275 8.41 10.58 -11.75
C VAL A 275 9.90 10.94 -11.78
N ASP A 276 10.47 11.23 -10.61
CA ASP A 276 11.91 11.46 -10.45
C ASP A 276 12.66 10.12 -10.51
N PRO A 277 13.46 9.85 -11.57
CA PRO A 277 14.21 8.60 -11.70
C PRO A 277 15.18 8.35 -10.54
N GLN A 278 15.65 9.41 -9.84
CA GLN A 278 16.58 9.27 -8.72
C GLN A 278 15.88 8.75 -7.46
N GLN A 279 14.58 9.01 -7.30
CA GLN A 279 13.78 8.53 -6.16
C GLN A 279 13.30 7.09 -6.33
N VAL A 280 13.41 6.52 -7.53
CA VAL A 280 12.90 5.18 -7.85
C VAL A 280 13.96 4.24 -8.42
N LYS A 281 15.21 4.69 -8.48
CA LYS A 281 16.34 3.88 -8.96
C LYS A 281 16.62 2.69 -8.04
N ASP A 282 17.24 1.68 -8.59
CA ASP A 282 17.70 0.48 -7.88
C ASP A 282 16.55 -0.26 -7.14
N ARG A 283 15.33 -0.22 -7.71
CA ARG A 283 14.14 -0.88 -7.18
C ARG A 283 13.48 -1.75 -8.25
N ASP A 284 13.04 -2.92 -7.85
CA ASP A 284 12.50 -3.97 -8.74
C ASP A 284 11.03 -3.77 -9.16
N TYR A 285 10.41 -2.61 -8.88
CA TYR A 285 8.97 -2.36 -9.17
C TYR A 285 8.70 -1.44 -10.35
N GLU A 286 9.74 -0.95 -11.03
CA GLU A 286 9.71 -0.25 -12.33
C GLU A 286 8.68 0.90 -12.45
N PRO A 287 8.67 1.92 -11.59
CA PRO A 287 7.72 3.04 -11.68
C PRO A 287 8.13 4.10 -12.72
N TYR A 288 9.23 3.88 -13.44
CA TYR A 288 9.79 4.72 -14.50
C TYR A 288 10.42 3.83 -15.59
N PRO A 289 10.35 4.21 -16.88
CA PRO A 289 9.73 5.43 -17.43
C PRO A 289 8.22 5.43 -17.37
N GLY A 290 7.62 6.61 -17.59
CA GLY A 290 6.17 6.76 -17.70
C GLY A 290 5.58 5.92 -18.84
N ILE A 291 4.39 5.36 -18.62
CA ILE A 291 3.67 4.51 -19.59
C ILE A 291 2.34 5.14 -20.01
N ASP A 292 1.85 4.77 -21.18
CA ASP A 292 0.51 5.13 -21.66
C ASP A 292 -0.60 4.24 -21.06
N ALA A 293 -1.85 4.54 -21.37
CA ALA A 293 -2.99 3.81 -20.84
C ALA A 293 -3.10 2.40 -21.40
N LEU A 294 -2.67 2.16 -22.63
CA LEU A 294 -2.62 0.82 -23.23
C LEU A 294 -1.65 -0.08 -22.47
N THR A 295 -0.43 0.37 -22.29
CA THR A 295 0.61 -0.36 -21.52
C THR A 295 0.15 -0.59 -20.06
N TYR A 296 -0.51 0.40 -19.45
CA TYR A 296 -1.10 0.24 -18.11
C TYR A 296 -2.19 -0.83 -18.11
N ALA A 297 -3.10 -0.81 -19.10
CA ALA A 297 -4.17 -1.80 -19.24
C ALA A 297 -3.59 -3.22 -19.35
N GLU A 298 -2.57 -3.41 -20.19
CA GLU A 298 -1.90 -4.71 -20.36
C GLU A 298 -1.29 -5.20 -19.05
N LYS A 299 -0.54 -4.35 -18.32
CA LYS A 299 0.05 -4.70 -17.02
C LYS A 299 -1.04 -5.06 -15.99
N ILE A 300 -2.11 -4.29 -15.89
CA ILE A 300 -3.22 -4.56 -14.97
C ILE A 300 -3.95 -5.86 -15.34
N GLN A 301 -4.20 -6.12 -16.61
CA GLN A 301 -4.82 -7.37 -17.04
C GLN A 301 -3.93 -8.59 -16.72
N LEU A 302 -2.62 -8.49 -16.92
CA LEU A 302 -1.68 -9.54 -16.54
C LEU A 302 -1.72 -9.81 -15.03
N LEU A 303 -1.75 -8.76 -14.19
CA LEU A 303 -1.86 -8.89 -12.73
C LEU A 303 -3.18 -9.58 -12.33
N LEU A 304 -4.31 -9.15 -12.88
CA LEU A 304 -5.64 -9.69 -12.54
C LEU A 304 -5.77 -11.17 -12.92
N HIS A 305 -5.06 -11.61 -13.95
CA HIS A 305 -5.08 -13.01 -14.42
C HIS A 305 -3.93 -13.86 -13.84
N ALA A 306 -3.00 -13.26 -13.08
CA ALA A 306 -1.85 -13.97 -12.53
C ALA A 306 -2.25 -15.01 -11.47
N HIS A 307 -3.33 -14.74 -10.72
CA HIS A 307 -3.77 -15.54 -9.58
C HIS A 307 -5.29 -15.69 -9.56
N PRO A 308 -5.83 -16.73 -8.89
CA PRO A 308 -7.26 -16.87 -8.65
C PRO A 308 -7.87 -15.63 -7.97
N TRP A 309 -9.13 -15.34 -8.30
CA TRP A 309 -9.84 -14.15 -7.78
C TRP A 309 -9.85 -14.06 -6.25
N GLU A 310 -9.93 -15.19 -5.58
CA GLU A 310 -9.84 -15.29 -4.12
C GLU A 310 -8.56 -14.65 -3.57
N ILE A 311 -7.41 -14.89 -4.24
CA ILE A 311 -6.11 -14.30 -3.88
C ILE A 311 -6.04 -12.83 -4.35
N GLN A 312 -6.61 -12.50 -5.52
CA GLN A 312 -6.63 -11.10 -5.98
C GLN A 312 -7.31 -10.16 -4.99
N GLN A 313 -8.35 -10.65 -4.31
CA GLN A 313 -9.09 -9.88 -3.31
C GLN A 313 -8.32 -9.64 -2.01
N THR A 314 -7.21 -10.34 -1.78
CA THR A 314 -6.38 -10.22 -0.58
C THR A 314 -4.95 -9.76 -0.87
N GLN A 315 -4.65 -9.34 -2.10
CA GLN A 315 -3.37 -8.70 -2.42
C GLN A 315 -3.19 -7.41 -1.61
N PHE A 316 -1.99 -7.20 -1.08
CA PHE A 316 -1.66 -6.01 -0.30
C PHE A 316 -1.15 -4.92 -1.24
N ASN A 317 -2.05 -4.06 -1.70
CA ASN A 317 -1.76 -3.01 -2.66
C ASN A 317 -1.26 -1.76 -1.95
N LEU A 318 -0.20 -1.16 -2.45
CA LEU A 318 0.43 0.03 -1.85
C LEU A 318 0.96 0.96 -2.95
N LEU A 319 1.25 2.21 -2.59
CA LEU A 319 1.90 3.19 -3.49
C LEU A 319 3.28 3.58 -2.97
N ALA A 320 3.49 3.51 -1.66
CA ALA A 320 4.78 3.71 -1.02
C ALA A 320 4.88 2.83 0.24
N SER A 321 6.10 2.68 0.75
CA SER A 321 6.39 1.97 2.00
C SER A 321 7.61 2.56 2.69
N HIS A 322 8.02 1.99 3.80
CA HIS A 322 9.25 2.34 4.51
C HIS A 322 10.55 2.01 3.72
N ASP A 323 10.44 1.25 2.61
CA ASP A 323 11.56 0.86 1.73
C ASP A 323 11.61 1.64 0.42
N THR A 324 10.63 2.48 0.16
CA THR A 324 10.58 3.33 -1.04
C THR A 324 10.64 4.81 -0.64
N ALA A 325 10.89 5.69 -1.59
CA ALA A 325 10.56 7.09 -1.40
C ALA A 325 9.05 7.25 -1.23
N ARG A 326 8.59 8.36 -0.65
CA ARG A 326 7.17 8.69 -0.54
C ARG A 326 6.60 9.13 -1.88
N LEU A 327 5.34 8.80 -2.13
CA LEU A 327 4.69 9.04 -3.41
C LEU A 327 4.82 10.51 -3.86
N LEU A 328 4.56 11.47 -2.97
CA LEU A 328 4.68 12.91 -3.29
C LEU A 328 6.10 13.27 -3.73
N SER A 329 7.14 12.70 -3.10
CA SER A 329 8.54 12.94 -3.47
C SER A 329 8.93 12.23 -4.77
N MET A 330 8.43 11.01 -5.00
CA MET A 330 8.64 10.31 -6.28
C MET A 330 8.12 11.10 -7.47
N THR A 331 7.09 11.92 -7.26
CA THR A 331 6.40 12.68 -8.31
C THR A 331 6.70 14.17 -8.27
N ASN A 332 7.88 14.55 -7.74
CA ASN A 332 8.35 15.93 -7.66
C ASN A 332 7.35 16.91 -7.02
N GLY A 333 6.58 16.45 -6.04
CA GLY A 333 5.60 17.27 -5.32
C GLY A 333 4.27 17.44 -6.07
N ASP A 334 3.99 16.66 -7.12
CA ASP A 334 2.75 16.74 -7.88
C ASP A 334 1.57 16.09 -7.13
N ALA A 335 0.77 16.91 -6.44
CA ALA A 335 -0.40 16.45 -5.68
C ALA A 335 -1.48 15.82 -6.57
N ASP A 336 -1.61 16.22 -7.85
CA ASP A 336 -2.58 15.61 -8.76
C ASP A 336 -2.21 14.16 -9.08
N THR A 337 -0.94 13.87 -9.27
CA THR A 337 -0.47 12.46 -9.38
C THR A 337 -0.80 11.66 -8.13
N VAL A 338 -0.57 12.22 -6.93
CA VAL A 338 -0.92 11.55 -5.67
C VAL A 338 -2.41 11.21 -5.62
N LYS A 339 -3.29 12.15 -5.97
CA LYS A 339 -4.74 11.94 -5.99
C LYS A 339 -5.17 10.90 -7.03
N LEU A 340 -4.60 10.92 -8.24
CA LEU A 340 -4.90 9.94 -9.28
C LEU A 340 -4.44 8.52 -8.89
N ALA A 341 -3.22 8.38 -8.36
CA ALA A 341 -2.71 7.11 -7.88
C ALA A 341 -3.54 6.57 -6.70
N THR A 342 -3.95 7.43 -5.77
CA THR A 342 -4.83 7.07 -4.65
C THR A 342 -6.21 6.60 -5.13
N LEU A 343 -6.80 7.26 -6.15
CA LEU A 343 -8.03 6.80 -6.78
C LEU A 343 -7.86 5.36 -7.34
N LEU A 344 -6.79 5.12 -8.08
CA LEU A 344 -6.50 3.78 -8.62
C LEU A 344 -6.27 2.76 -7.51
N LEU A 345 -5.51 3.09 -6.45
CA LEU A 345 -5.29 2.22 -5.29
C LEU A 345 -6.60 1.81 -4.62
N LEU A 346 -7.47 2.77 -4.32
CA LEU A 346 -8.70 2.54 -3.54
C LEU A 346 -9.85 1.95 -4.37
N THR A 347 -9.70 1.90 -5.69
CA THR A 347 -10.67 1.28 -6.59
C THR A 347 -10.20 -0.05 -7.20
N TYR A 348 -8.91 -0.38 -7.11
CA TYR A 348 -8.36 -1.67 -7.54
C TYR A 348 -8.78 -2.81 -6.60
N PRO A 349 -8.92 -4.08 -7.10
CA PRO A 349 -9.17 -5.25 -6.27
C PRO A 349 -8.02 -5.53 -5.29
N GLY A 350 -8.34 -5.99 -4.09
CA GLY A 350 -7.37 -6.28 -3.03
C GLY A 350 -7.47 -5.32 -1.88
N ALA A 351 -6.60 -5.45 -0.89
CA ALA A 351 -6.55 -4.64 0.31
C ALA A 351 -5.58 -3.45 0.12
N PRO A 352 -6.06 -2.21 0.05
CA PRO A 352 -5.20 -1.05 -0.06
C PRO A 352 -4.47 -0.80 1.26
N CYS A 353 -3.21 -0.38 1.17
CA CYS A 353 -2.39 0.07 2.29
C CYS A 353 -1.89 1.49 2.06
N ILE A 354 -2.08 2.34 3.05
CA ILE A 354 -1.57 3.71 3.09
C ILE A 354 -0.33 3.72 4.00
N TYR A 355 0.80 4.20 3.50
CA TYR A 355 1.98 4.43 4.33
C TYR A 355 1.78 5.70 5.14
N TYR A 356 2.02 5.66 6.46
CA TYR A 356 1.73 6.78 7.37
C TYR A 356 2.25 8.12 6.83
N GLY A 357 1.39 9.12 6.81
CA GLY A 357 1.71 10.46 6.33
C GLY A 357 1.50 10.69 4.83
N ASP A 358 1.33 9.66 4.00
CA ASP A 358 1.04 9.84 2.57
C ASP A 358 -0.34 10.48 2.37
N GLU A 359 -1.29 10.19 3.26
CA GLU A 359 -2.64 10.76 3.25
C GLU A 359 -2.68 12.25 3.56
N VAL A 360 -1.60 12.80 4.10
CA VAL A 360 -1.46 14.23 4.42
C VAL A 360 -0.37 14.91 3.58
N GLY A 361 0.17 14.20 2.58
CA GLY A 361 1.18 14.74 1.68
C GLY A 361 2.56 14.89 2.30
N LEU A 362 2.94 14.04 3.27
CA LEU A 362 4.28 14.05 3.86
C LEU A 362 5.35 13.71 2.80
N PRO A 363 6.34 14.58 2.53
CA PRO A 363 7.42 14.30 1.60
C PRO A 363 8.51 13.45 2.28
N GLY A 364 9.33 12.78 1.47
CA GLY A 364 10.53 12.05 1.90
C GLY A 364 11.14 11.27 0.75
N GLY A 365 12.44 11.41 0.55
CA GLY A 365 13.20 10.67 -0.47
C GLY A 365 13.45 9.22 -0.05
N LEU A 366 14.47 8.59 -0.67
CA LEU A 366 14.87 7.23 -0.30
C LEU A 366 15.28 7.13 1.17
N ASP A 367 15.27 5.89 1.71
CA ASP A 367 15.72 5.60 3.09
C ASP A 367 17.07 6.29 3.41
N PRO A 368 17.18 6.99 4.58
CA PRO A 368 16.21 7.07 5.69
C PRO A 368 15.12 8.15 5.55
N ASP A 369 15.16 9.01 4.53
CA ASP A 369 14.34 10.22 4.43
C ASP A 369 12.82 9.91 4.29
N ALA A 370 12.45 8.77 3.71
CA ALA A 370 11.06 8.30 3.69
C ALA A 370 10.45 8.09 5.09
N ARG A 371 11.28 7.98 6.12
CA ARG A 371 10.91 7.66 7.51
C ARG A 371 10.88 8.90 8.40
N ARG A 372 10.41 10.04 7.88
CA ARG A 372 10.23 11.29 8.63
C ARG A 372 9.18 11.15 9.72
N GLY A 373 9.24 12.03 10.74
CA GLY A 373 8.17 12.15 11.74
C GLY A 373 6.83 12.52 11.10
N PHE A 374 5.73 11.97 11.62
CA PHE A 374 4.39 12.35 11.18
C PHE A 374 4.18 13.85 11.43
N PRO A 375 3.72 14.64 10.44
CA PRO A 375 3.71 16.09 10.54
C PRO A 375 2.60 16.61 11.46
N ALA A 376 2.81 17.81 12.00
CA ALA A 376 1.77 18.55 12.69
C ALA A 376 0.64 18.94 11.72
N GLU A 377 -0.58 19.10 12.23
CA GLU A 377 -1.80 19.29 11.42
C GLU A 377 -1.74 20.52 10.50
N GLU A 378 -1.00 21.55 10.92
CA GLU A 378 -0.79 22.78 10.14
C GLU A 378 0.00 22.56 8.83
N ALA A 379 0.74 21.45 8.76
CA ALA A 379 1.52 21.07 7.58
C ALA A 379 0.80 20.08 6.65
N TRP A 380 -0.44 19.68 6.97
CA TRP A 380 -1.19 18.71 6.17
C TRP A 380 -1.73 19.31 4.87
N ASP A 381 -1.51 18.62 3.77
CA ASP A 381 -2.19 18.93 2.51
C ASP A 381 -3.67 18.49 2.61
N GLN A 382 -4.53 19.49 2.76
CA GLN A 382 -5.97 19.27 2.97
C GLN A 382 -6.67 18.68 1.73
N GLU A 383 -6.14 18.88 0.52
CA GLU A 383 -6.71 18.31 -0.70
C GLU A 383 -6.38 16.84 -0.83
N ILE A 384 -5.13 16.45 -0.55
CA ILE A 384 -4.71 15.05 -0.51
C ILE A 384 -5.50 14.31 0.58
N LEU A 385 -5.62 14.89 1.78
CA LEU A 385 -6.38 14.30 2.90
C LEU A 385 -7.86 14.13 2.55
N ARG A 386 -8.48 15.15 1.95
CA ARG A 386 -9.87 15.08 1.50
C ARG A 386 -10.07 13.95 0.48
N CYS A 387 -9.17 13.83 -0.49
CA CYS A 387 -9.19 12.78 -1.50
C CYS A 387 -9.17 11.39 -0.84
N HIS A 388 -8.24 11.14 0.09
CA HIS A 388 -8.17 9.89 0.84
C HIS A 388 -9.46 9.61 1.61
N LYS A 389 -9.94 10.56 2.43
CA LYS A 389 -11.16 10.39 3.23
C LYS A 389 -12.39 10.06 2.39
N GLN A 390 -12.59 10.75 1.27
CA GLN A 390 -13.72 10.53 0.38
C GLN A 390 -13.66 9.15 -0.30
N LEU A 391 -12.50 8.77 -0.82
CA LEU A 391 -12.31 7.47 -1.47
C LEU A 391 -12.43 6.30 -0.49
N ILE A 392 -11.87 6.45 0.71
CA ILE A 392 -12.00 5.46 1.79
C ILE A 392 -13.46 5.28 2.18
N SER A 393 -14.18 6.39 2.39
CA SER A 393 -15.62 6.37 2.71
C SER A 393 -16.43 5.70 1.59
N LEU A 394 -16.15 6.04 0.33
CA LEU A 394 -16.82 5.43 -0.81
C LEU A 394 -16.53 3.91 -0.90
N ARG A 395 -15.27 3.49 -0.68
CA ARG A 395 -14.90 2.08 -0.66
C ARG A 395 -15.63 1.31 0.45
N HIS A 396 -15.80 1.90 1.64
CA HIS A 396 -16.59 1.28 2.70
C HIS A 396 -18.07 1.19 2.34
N ALA A 397 -18.62 2.19 1.68
CA ALA A 397 -20.03 2.21 1.28
C ALA A 397 -20.39 1.24 0.13
N ARG A 398 -19.41 0.87 -0.72
CA ARG A 398 -19.64 0.12 -1.96
C ARG A 398 -18.97 -1.25 -1.96
N MET A 399 -19.79 -2.30 -2.03
CA MET A 399 -19.28 -3.69 -2.16
C MET A 399 -18.55 -3.89 -3.49
N SER A 400 -18.99 -3.24 -4.55
CA SER A 400 -18.34 -3.25 -5.85
C SER A 400 -16.85 -2.88 -5.77
N LEU A 401 -16.46 -1.89 -4.98
CA LEU A 401 -15.04 -1.51 -4.79
C LEU A 401 -14.25 -2.51 -3.96
N ARG A 402 -14.88 -3.26 -3.05
CA ARG A 402 -14.21 -4.23 -2.17
C ARG A 402 -14.06 -5.59 -2.82
N THR A 403 -15.16 -6.24 -3.16
CA THR A 403 -15.21 -7.62 -3.65
C THR A 403 -15.77 -7.77 -5.06
N GLY A 404 -16.25 -6.68 -5.66
CA GLY A 404 -16.85 -6.69 -6.99
C GLY A 404 -15.88 -7.07 -8.11
N GLU A 405 -16.43 -7.56 -9.20
CA GLU A 405 -15.71 -7.84 -10.44
C GLU A 405 -15.00 -6.60 -10.97
N TYR A 406 -13.84 -6.79 -11.56
CA TYR A 406 -13.13 -5.76 -12.32
C TYR A 406 -13.36 -5.97 -13.81
N ARG A 407 -13.79 -4.93 -14.51
CA ARG A 407 -14.04 -5.02 -15.95
C ARG A 407 -13.40 -3.83 -16.67
N PHE A 408 -12.39 -4.08 -17.48
CA PHE A 408 -11.80 -3.07 -18.36
C PHE A 408 -12.83 -2.64 -19.41
N LEU A 409 -12.99 -1.34 -19.62
CA LEU A 409 -13.94 -0.77 -20.58
C LEU A 409 -13.25 -0.21 -21.81
N GLY A 410 -12.14 0.51 -21.64
CA GLY A 410 -11.38 1.09 -22.74
C GLY A 410 -10.28 2.02 -22.28
N GLU A 411 -9.48 2.46 -23.25
CA GLU A 411 -8.38 3.40 -23.04
C GLU A 411 -8.16 4.28 -24.29
N ASP A 412 -7.58 5.43 -24.10
CA ASP A 412 -7.08 6.31 -25.14
C ASP A 412 -5.91 7.13 -24.61
N TYR A 413 -4.72 6.99 -25.20
CA TYR A 413 -3.44 7.62 -24.84
C TYR A 413 -3.12 7.58 -23.33
N LYS A 414 -3.64 8.53 -22.53
CA LYS A 414 -3.48 8.64 -21.07
C LYS A 414 -4.83 8.59 -20.34
N THR A 415 -5.90 8.24 -21.03
CA THR A 415 -7.22 8.04 -20.44
C THR A 415 -7.47 6.55 -20.26
N TYR A 416 -7.82 6.13 -19.05
CA TYR A 416 -8.06 4.74 -18.70
C TYR A 416 -9.42 4.59 -18.01
N VAL A 417 -10.26 3.64 -18.49
CA VAL A 417 -11.62 3.45 -17.99
C VAL A 417 -11.89 1.98 -17.67
N PHE A 418 -12.43 1.74 -16.48
CA PHE A 418 -12.85 0.40 -16.03
C PHE A 418 -14.08 0.48 -15.14
N ALA A 419 -14.74 -0.67 -14.94
CA ALA A 419 -15.87 -0.79 -14.03
C ALA A 419 -15.57 -1.73 -12.85
N ARG A 420 -16.24 -1.47 -11.74
CA ARG A 420 -16.37 -2.37 -10.59
C ARG A 420 -17.83 -2.74 -10.42
N ILE A 421 -18.14 -4.05 -10.33
CA ILE A 421 -19.51 -4.56 -10.40
C ILE A 421 -19.76 -5.55 -9.28
N TYR A 422 -20.83 -5.36 -8.52
CA TYR A 422 -21.30 -6.29 -7.49
C TYR A 422 -22.84 -6.24 -7.38
N GLU A 423 -23.53 -7.34 -7.70
CA GLU A 423 -24.98 -7.51 -7.52
C GLU A 423 -25.84 -6.31 -7.95
N GLY A 424 -25.52 -5.70 -9.10
CA GLY A 424 -26.24 -4.54 -9.64
C GLY A 424 -25.69 -3.18 -9.18
N ASP A 425 -24.76 -3.15 -8.22
CA ASP A 425 -23.95 -1.97 -7.91
C ASP A 425 -22.83 -1.84 -8.93
N VAL A 426 -22.99 -0.92 -9.88
CA VAL A 426 -22.05 -0.70 -10.99
C VAL A 426 -21.42 0.66 -10.84
N LEU A 427 -20.09 0.69 -10.75
CA LEU A 427 -19.29 1.91 -10.73
C LEU A 427 -18.39 1.95 -11.96
N ILE A 428 -18.31 3.09 -12.63
CA ILE A 428 -17.34 3.35 -13.70
C ILE A 428 -16.27 4.29 -13.14
N ILE A 429 -15.02 3.90 -13.26
CA ILE A 429 -13.85 4.67 -12.87
C ILE A 429 -13.14 5.11 -14.14
N ALA A 430 -12.92 6.42 -14.29
CA ALA A 430 -12.22 7.00 -15.43
C ALA A 430 -11.10 7.93 -14.93
N VAL A 431 -9.92 7.80 -15.51
CA VAL A 431 -8.71 8.56 -15.15
C VAL A 431 -8.09 9.13 -16.42
N ASN A 432 -7.90 10.43 -16.48
CA ASN A 432 -7.06 11.11 -17.45
C ASN A 432 -5.75 11.54 -16.78
N ALA A 433 -4.66 10.86 -17.08
CA ALA A 433 -3.33 11.16 -16.55
C ALA A 433 -2.52 12.13 -17.45
N ALA A 434 -3.11 12.65 -18.55
CA ALA A 434 -2.47 13.63 -19.43
C ALA A 434 -2.55 15.05 -18.90
N ASP A 435 -1.69 15.93 -19.42
CA ASP A 435 -1.76 17.38 -19.24
C ASP A 435 -2.69 18.08 -20.22
N THR A 436 -3.35 17.29 -21.05
CA THR A 436 -4.32 17.72 -22.05
C THR A 436 -5.69 17.12 -21.75
N TYR A 437 -6.69 17.70 -22.34
CA TYR A 437 -8.06 17.20 -22.24
C TYR A 437 -8.19 15.82 -22.90
N GLY A 438 -8.63 14.82 -22.15
CA GLY A 438 -8.83 13.44 -22.62
C GLY A 438 -10.28 13.25 -23.09
N LYS A 439 -10.46 12.61 -24.24
CA LYS A 439 -11.77 12.21 -24.76
C LYS A 439 -11.75 10.73 -25.12
N ILE A 440 -12.79 10.03 -24.75
CA ILE A 440 -12.95 8.62 -25.11
C ILE A 440 -14.42 8.32 -25.41
N ASP A 441 -14.63 7.58 -26.49
CA ASP A 441 -15.94 7.05 -26.90
C ASP A 441 -15.93 5.52 -26.72
N LEU A 442 -16.79 5.02 -25.86
CA LEU A 442 -16.85 3.63 -25.44
C LEU A 442 -18.14 3.01 -25.96
N GLU A 443 -18.03 2.11 -26.93
CA GLU A 443 -19.16 1.44 -27.55
C GLU A 443 -19.72 0.29 -26.70
N PHE A 444 -21.04 0.11 -26.73
CA PHE A 444 -21.80 -0.98 -26.12
C PHE A 444 -21.58 -1.14 -24.60
N VAL A 445 -21.22 -0.07 -23.89
CA VAL A 445 -20.93 -0.11 -22.45
C VAL A 445 -22.18 -0.44 -21.64
N GLY A 446 -23.33 0.13 -21.99
CA GLY A 446 -24.60 -0.14 -21.31
C GLY A 446 -24.97 -1.62 -21.36
N THR A 447 -24.93 -2.26 -22.54
CA THR A 447 -25.14 -3.71 -22.71
C THR A 447 -24.10 -4.52 -21.93
N ARG A 448 -22.82 -4.13 -21.98
CA ARG A 448 -21.74 -4.82 -21.26
C ARG A 448 -21.89 -4.77 -19.75
N LEU A 449 -22.43 -3.68 -19.20
CA LEU A 449 -22.59 -3.46 -17.77
C LEU A 449 -23.98 -3.81 -17.25
N GLY A 450 -25.01 -3.79 -18.11
CA GLY A 450 -26.40 -3.87 -17.71
C GLY A 450 -26.90 -2.64 -16.94
N ALA A 451 -26.16 -1.53 -17.01
CA ALA A 451 -26.45 -0.27 -16.31
C ALA A 451 -25.77 0.91 -17.02
N GLN A 452 -26.27 2.12 -16.76
CA GLN A 452 -25.74 3.38 -17.28
C GLN A 452 -25.48 4.38 -16.15
N PRO A 453 -24.41 4.17 -15.33
CA PRO A 453 -24.03 5.12 -14.29
C PRO A 453 -23.76 6.51 -14.87
N SER A 454 -24.40 7.55 -14.32
CA SER A 454 -24.32 8.91 -14.85
C SER A 454 -23.99 9.97 -13.80
N HIS A 455 -24.10 9.61 -12.50
CA HIS A 455 -23.83 10.56 -11.41
C HIS A 455 -22.37 10.51 -11.00
N ILE A 456 -21.71 11.65 -10.93
CA ILE A 456 -20.36 11.76 -10.40
C ILE A 456 -20.40 11.62 -8.88
N LEU A 457 -19.91 10.49 -8.37
CA LEU A 457 -19.80 10.20 -6.94
C LEU A 457 -18.51 10.74 -6.34
N PHE A 458 -17.47 10.86 -7.15
CA PHE A 458 -16.15 11.35 -6.75
C PHE A 458 -15.43 12.02 -7.92
N ASN A 459 -14.67 13.08 -7.60
CA ASN A 459 -13.78 13.78 -8.53
C ASN A 459 -12.49 14.16 -7.79
N THR A 460 -11.33 13.91 -8.40
CA THR A 460 -10.01 14.28 -7.85
C THR A 460 -9.79 15.80 -7.83
N GLN A 461 -10.42 16.54 -8.73
CA GLN A 461 -10.32 18.01 -8.75
C GLN A 461 -11.18 18.60 -7.63
N THR A 462 -10.64 19.58 -6.94
CA THR A 462 -11.42 20.35 -5.97
C THR A 462 -12.42 21.21 -6.75
N PRO A 463 -13.72 21.19 -6.43
CA PRO A 463 -14.62 22.20 -6.97
C PRO A 463 -14.08 23.58 -6.59
N LYS A 464 -13.71 24.40 -7.57
CA LYS A 464 -13.50 25.83 -7.28
C LYS A 464 -14.76 26.32 -6.57
N PRO A 465 -14.66 27.16 -5.49
CA PRO A 465 -15.83 27.72 -4.87
C PRO A 465 -16.67 28.37 -5.97
N GLU A 466 -17.89 27.86 -6.12
CA GLU A 466 -18.78 28.31 -7.20
C GLU A 466 -18.95 29.81 -7.14
N THR A 467 -18.60 30.51 -8.23
CA THR A 467 -19.29 31.74 -8.55
C THR A 467 -20.75 31.33 -8.73
N PRO A 468 -21.73 31.89 -7.98
CA PRO A 468 -23.11 31.44 -8.05
C PRO A 468 -23.61 31.51 -9.50
N GLY A 469 -23.83 30.35 -10.14
CA GLY A 469 -24.39 30.28 -11.49
C GLY A 469 -23.88 29.17 -12.41
N ALA A 470 -22.92 28.35 -12.06
CA ALA A 470 -22.48 27.24 -12.93
C ALA A 470 -23.26 25.95 -12.60
N ALA A 471 -24.31 25.68 -13.32
CA ALA A 471 -25.06 24.41 -13.28
C ALA A 471 -24.30 23.33 -14.05
N ILE A 472 -24.24 22.13 -13.50
CA ILE A 472 -23.82 20.92 -14.22
C ILE A 472 -24.96 20.57 -15.18
N GLU A 473 -24.78 20.79 -16.48
CA GLU A 473 -25.75 20.37 -17.49
C GLU A 473 -25.56 18.88 -17.80
N ILE A 474 -26.50 18.08 -17.34
CA ILE A 474 -26.72 16.71 -17.84
C ILE A 474 -27.75 16.81 -18.96
N GLN A 475 -27.29 16.68 -20.21
CA GLN A 475 -28.21 16.63 -21.34
C GLN A 475 -28.58 15.17 -21.63
N ALA A 476 -29.84 14.84 -21.34
CA ALA A 476 -30.49 13.66 -21.87
C ALA A 476 -31.27 14.12 -23.12
N GLU A 477 -30.75 13.82 -24.30
CA GLU A 477 -31.52 14.08 -25.53
C GLU A 477 -32.60 13.01 -25.71
N ALA A 478 -33.85 13.43 -25.63
CA ALA A 478 -35.00 12.64 -26.06
C ALA A 478 -35.20 12.83 -27.57
N GLU A 479 -35.19 11.74 -28.32
CA GLU A 479 -35.55 11.73 -29.75
C GLU A 479 -36.97 12.19 -29.97
N SER A 480 -37.15 13.25 -30.75
CA SER A 480 -38.41 13.57 -31.43
C SER A 480 -38.14 13.61 -32.95
N ALA A 481 -38.88 12.79 -33.69
CA ALA A 481 -38.82 12.68 -35.14
C ALA A 481 -39.23 13.98 -35.85
N PRO A 482 -38.68 14.30 -37.04
CA PRO A 482 -39.05 15.49 -37.78
C PRO A 482 -40.22 15.27 -38.76
N GLU A 483 -41.24 16.10 -38.72
CA GLU A 483 -42.16 16.32 -39.85
C GLU A 483 -41.54 17.29 -40.87
N ALA A 484 -41.56 16.85 -42.12
CA ALA A 484 -41.06 17.61 -43.26
C ALA A 484 -42.08 18.59 -43.84
N SER A 485 -41.64 19.77 -44.24
CA SER A 485 -42.13 20.45 -45.46
C SER A 485 -41.20 21.62 -45.84
N PRO A 486 -41.02 21.88 -47.15
CA PRO A 486 -39.93 22.67 -47.68
C PRO A 486 -40.36 24.11 -48.08
N THR A 487 -39.48 25.06 -47.89
CA THR A 487 -39.41 26.27 -48.73
C THR A 487 -37.97 26.77 -48.83
N GLU A 488 -37.49 26.80 -50.08
CA GLU A 488 -36.21 27.39 -50.48
C GLU A 488 -36.15 28.88 -50.16
N THR A 489 -35.10 29.33 -49.53
CA THR A 489 -34.52 30.69 -49.71
C THR A 489 -33.04 30.61 -49.40
N ASP A 490 -32.21 31.06 -50.33
CA ASP A 490 -30.77 31.23 -50.23
C ASP A 490 -30.39 32.03 -48.96
N ALA A 491 -29.78 31.37 -48.03
CA ALA A 491 -29.09 32.02 -46.93
C ALA A 491 -27.66 31.48 -46.87
N GLU A 492 -26.70 32.36 -46.90
CA GLU A 492 -25.27 32.07 -46.67
C GLU A 492 -25.12 31.21 -45.45
N ILE A 493 -24.52 30.03 -45.62
CA ILE A 493 -24.17 29.11 -44.52
C ILE A 493 -22.98 29.75 -43.80
N GLU A 494 -23.26 30.50 -42.75
CA GLU A 494 -22.27 30.79 -41.71
C GLU A 494 -21.89 29.44 -41.10
N ILE A 495 -20.69 28.94 -41.41
CA ILE A 495 -20.14 27.79 -40.74
C ILE A 495 -19.87 28.23 -39.30
N LEU A 496 -20.84 28.03 -38.43
CA LEU A 496 -20.66 28.13 -36.98
C LEU A 496 -19.64 27.06 -36.61
N THR A 497 -18.39 27.49 -36.42
CA THR A 497 -17.42 26.65 -35.71
C THR A 497 -18.03 26.32 -34.35
N PRO A 498 -18.12 25.04 -33.96
CA PRO A 498 -18.62 24.68 -32.64
C PRO A 498 -17.78 25.43 -31.60
N PRO A 499 -18.39 25.95 -30.51
CA PRO A 499 -17.66 26.63 -29.45
C PRO A 499 -16.51 25.71 -28.99
N GLU A 500 -15.33 26.33 -28.80
CA GLU A 500 -14.19 25.55 -28.25
C GLU A 500 -14.65 24.88 -26.94
N PRO A 501 -14.37 23.59 -26.76
CA PRO A 501 -14.79 22.88 -25.57
C PRO A 501 -14.21 23.57 -24.32
N ASP A 502 -15.05 23.78 -23.33
CA ASP A 502 -14.60 24.30 -22.02
C ASP A 502 -13.70 23.23 -21.35
N LEU A 503 -12.40 23.41 -21.50
CA LEU A 503 -11.37 22.47 -21.00
C LEU A 503 -11.35 22.32 -19.46
N THR A 504 -12.30 22.94 -18.76
CA THR A 504 -12.46 22.81 -17.31
C THR A 504 -13.63 21.91 -16.92
N LYS A 505 -14.47 21.48 -17.87
CA LYS A 505 -15.68 20.69 -17.61
C LYS A 505 -15.46 19.21 -17.83
N ILE A 506 -16.05 18.41 -16.95
CA ILE A 506 -16.21 16.98 -17.12
C ILE A 506 -17.51 16.76 -17.93
N GLU A 507 -17.41 16.01 -19.03
CA GLU A 507 -18.58 15.62 -19.80
C GLU A 507 -18.79 14.11 -19.69
N VAL A 508 -20.04 13.71 -19.39
CA VAL A 508 -20.49 12.33 -19.33
C VAL A 508 -21.76 12.23 -20.16
N VAL A 509 -21.69 11.61 -21.32
CA VAL A 509 -22.84 11.52 -22.24
C VAL A 509 -23.12 10.06 -22.60
N TRP A 510 -24.35 9.63 -22.36
CA TRP A 510 -24.87 8.33 -22.82
C TRP A 510 -25.67 8.54 -24.11
N THR A 511 -25.30 7.84 -25.18
CA THR A 511 -26.06 7.78 -26.42
C THR A 511 -26.47 6.33 -26.67
N ALA A 512 -27.74 6.01 -26.41
CA ALA A 512 -28.25 4.63 -26.40
C ALA A 512 -27.39 3.73 -25.51
N ASP A 513 -26.46 2.97 -26.06
CA ASP A 513 -25.62 1.98 -25.37
C ASP A 513 -24.16 2.41 -25.21
N ASN A 514 -23.80 3.56 -25.80
CA ASN A 514 -22.43 4.06 -25.83
C ASN A 514 -22.22 5.14 -24.76
N LEU A 515 -21.02 5.15 -24.19
CA LEU A 515 -20.60 6.15 -23.19
C LEU A 515 -19.49 7.02 -23.77
N PHE A 516 -19.76 8.31 -23.93
CA PHE A 516 -18.74 9.31 -24.20
C PHE A 516 -18.29 9.96 -22.88
N LEU A 517 -16.98 10.05 -22.70
CA LEU A 517 -16.36 10.74 -21.58
C LEU A 517 -15.37 11.78 -22.09
N ALA A 518 -15.43 12.97 -21.48
CA ALA A 518 -14.42 13.99 -21.69
C ALA A 518 -13.96 14.52 -20.33
N LEU A 519 -12.67 14.41 -20.07
CA LEU A 519 -12.05 14.69 -18.77
C LEU A 519 -11.00 15.79 -18.89
N PRO A 520 -11.03 16.80 -18.02
CA PRO A 520 -9.96 17.78 -17.91
C PRO A 520 -8.58 17.11 -17.67
N PRO A 521 -7.49 17.87 -17.89
CA PRO A 521 -6.15 17.39 -17.54
C PRO A 521 -6.08 16.89 -16.09
N ARG A 522 -5.33 15.82 -15.86
CA ARG A 522 -5.03 15.31 -14.52
C ARG A 522 -6.27 15.04 -13.65
N THR A 523 -7.33 14.53 -14.26
CA THR A 523 -8.62 14.31 -13.61
C THR A 523 -8.98 12.83 -13.53
N GLY A 524 -9.48 12.40 -12.38
CA GLY A 524 -10.06 11.09 -12.17
C GLY A 524 -11.45 11.21 -11.54
N ILE A 525 -12.39 10.37 -12.01
CA ILE A 525 -13.78 10.37 -11.53
C ILE A 525 -14.27 8.96 -11.23
N ILE A 526 -15.31 8.89 -10.41
CA ILE A 526 -16.13 7.69 -10.21
C ILE A 526 -17.58 8.06 -10.53
N LEU A 527 -18.21 7.28 -11.43
CA LEU A 527 -19.63 7.35 -11.74
C LEU A 527 -20.37 6.20 -11.05
N GLY A 528 -21.60 6.49 -10.58
CA GLY A 528 -22.49 5.49 -9.97
C GLY A 528 -23.97 5.70 -10.30
#